data_535f196d8be035b5ae8bf07d59ecb0d6
#
_entry.id   535f196d8be035b5ae8bf07d59ecb0d6
#
_cell.length_a   1.000
_cell.length_b   1.000
_cell.length_c   1.000
_cell.angle_alpha   90.00
_cell.angle_beta   90.00
_cell.angle_gamma   90.00
#
_symmetry.space_group_name_H-M   'P 1'
#
loop_
_entity.id
_entity.type
_entity.pdbx_description
1 polymer ?
#
loop_
_entity_poly.entity_id
_entity_poly.type
_entity_poly.pdbx_seq_one_letter_code
_entity_poly.pdbx_strand_id
1 'polypeptide(L)'
;MSMTLQGSLLDLTETMELRSVAEGLTRTPLAHGAWVDLRPAWLAGAGRLFDALVDVVPWRAERRQMYDSVVDVPRLTRYYAADETLPHPTLRTAREALSDHYQAELGERFATAGLCLYRDGRDSVAWHGDRFGRSRDADTMVAILSVGSPRALHLRPRDGGRTALRLPLGHGDLV
;
A
#
# COMPACT_ATOMS: atom_id res chain seq x y z
N MET A 1 -5.62 -19.11 -14.13
CA MET A 1 -6.70 -18.14 -14.38
C MET A 1 -6.00 -16.82 -14.70
N SER A 2 -6.16 -16.32 -15.91
CA SER A 2 -5.58 -15.03 -16.30
C SER A 2 -6.36 -13.92 -15.59
N MET A 3 -5.69 -13.17 -14.72
CA MET A 3 -6.25 -11.97 -14.12
C MET A 3 -6.04 -10.83 -15.12
N THR A 4 -7.07 -10.53 -15.90
CA THR A 4 -7.03 -9.41 -16.83
C THR A 4 -7.69 -8.21 -16.16
N LEU A 5 -6.91 -7.20 -15.83
CA LEU A 5 -7.45 -5.88 -15.50
C LEU A 5 -7.99 -5.29 -16.80
N GLN A 6 -9.25 -4.88 -16.82
CA GLN A 6 -9.78 -4.08 -17.91
C GLN A 6 -9.32 -2.63 -17.69
N GLY A 7 -8.02 -2.40 -17.91
CA GLY A 7 -7.44 -1.06 -17.94
C GLY A 7 -7.92 -0.29 -19.16
N SER A 8 -7.93 1.03 -19.07
CA SER A 8 -8.12 1.89 -20.23
C SER A 8 -7.00 1.59 -21.24
N LEU A 9 -7.31 1.53 -22.53
CA LEU A 9 -6.30 1.43 -23.59
C LEU A 9 -5.23 2.53 -23.50
N LEU A 10 -5.55 3.65 -22.86
CA LEU A 10 -4.64 4.75 -22.59
C LEU A 10 -3.58 4.42 -21.52
N ASP A 11 -3.90 3.59 -20.53
CA ASP A 11 -2.96 3.17 -19.47
C ASP A 11 -1.80 2.33 -20.01
N LEU A 12 -2.02 1.57 -21.08
CA LEU A 12 -0.99 0.72 -21.68
C LEU A 12 0.07 1.50 -22.48
N THR A 13 -0.23 2.73 -22.86
CA THR A 13 0.66 3.62 -23.63
C THR A 13 1.39 4.62 -22.73
N GLU A 14 0.94 4.84 -21.51
CA GLU A 14 1.55 5.77 -20.57
C GLU A 14 2.91 5.28 -20.06
N THR A 15 3.89 6.17 -20.06
CA THR A 15 5.19 5.90 -19.43
C THR A 15 5.02 5.84 -17.91
N MET A 16 5.66 4.86 -17.25
CA MET A 16 5.68 4.83 -15.79
C MET A 16 6.47 6.01 -15.26
N GLU A 17 5.79 6.90 -14.54
CA GLU A 17 6.38 8.10 -13.96
C GLU A 17 5.78 8.38 -12.58
N LEU A 18 6.66 8.61 -11.60
CA LEU A 18 6.27 9.11 -10.28
C LEU A 18 6.19 10.63 -10.32
N ARG A 19 5.04 11.16 -10.00
CA ARG A 19 4.81 12.59 -9.88
C ARG A 19 5.34 13.09 -8.54
N SER A 20 5.42 14.42 -8.35
CA SER A 20 5.76 15.01 -7.05
C SER A 20 4.83 14.50 -5.95
N VAL A 21 5.38 14.11 -4.80
CA VAL A 21 4.58 13.73 -3.62
C VAL A 21 3.82 14.94 -3.10
N ALA A 22 4.48 16.10 -3.02
CA ALA A 22 3.90 17.32 -2.46
C ALA A 22 2.78 17.93 -3.30
N GLU A 23 2.89 17.83 -4.64
CA GLU A 23 1.90 18.42 -5.53
C GLU A 23 0.60 17.63 -5.55
N GLY A 24 -0.50 18.22 -5.08
CA GLY A 24 -1.81 17.59 -5.02
C GLY A 24 -1.98 16.60 -3.85
N LEU A 25 -1.06 16.58 -2.90
CA LEU A 25 -1.21 15.87 -1.64
C LEU A 25 -2.20 16.61 -0.74
N THR A 26 -3.13 15.89 -0.15
CA THR A 26 -4.13 16.40 0.79
C THR A 26 -4.01 15.69 2.12
N ARG A 27 -3.72 16.43 3.19
CA ARG A 27 -3.64 15.91 4.56
C ARG A 27 -4.97 16.02 5.28
N THR A 28 -5.41 14.92 5.87
CA THR A 28 -6.56 14.85 6.76
C THR A 28 -6.10 14.51 8.17
N PRO A 29 -6.28 15.42 9.17
CA PRO A 29 -5.96 15.10 10.56
C PRO A 29 -6.98 14.09 11.13
N LEU A 30 -6.47 13.19 11.96
CA LEU A 30 -7.24 12.19 12.68
C LEU A 30 -7.14 12.43 14.20
N ALA A 31 -7.79 11.57 14.99
CA ALA A 31 -7.70 11.64 16.44
C ALA A 31 -6.28 11.34 16.95
N HIS A 32 -5.95 11.87 18.13
CA HIS A 32 -4.70 11.63 18.85
C HIS A 32 -3.43 12.05 18.10
N GLY A 33 -3.50 13.09 17.27
CA GLY A 33 -2.36 13.58 16.49
C GLY A 33 -2.02 12.75 15.27
N ALA A 34 -2.75 11.66 15.00
CA ALA A 34 -2.59 10.91 13.77
C ALA A 34 -3.11 11.70 12.56
N TRP A 35 -2.65 11.34 11.39
CA TRP A 35 -3.09 11.95 10.14
C TRP A 35 -3.01 10.94 8.98
N VAL A 36 -3.64 11.28 7.88
CA VAL A 36 -3.53 10.56 6.62
C VAL A 36 -3.35 11.55 5.48
N ASP A 37 -2.40 11.27 4.63
CA ASP A 37 -2.16 11.98 3.38
C ASP A 37 -2.71 11.17 2.22
N LEU A 38 -3.38 11.85 1.29
CA LEU A 38 -3.83 11.25 0.03
C LEU A 38 -3.26 12.03 -1.14
N ARG A 39 -2.60 11.33 -2.06
CA ARG A 39 -2.06 11.86 -3.30
C ARG A 39 -2.64 11.06 -4.48
N PRO A 40 -3.76 11.50 -5.08
CA PRO A 40 -4.35 10.81 -6.22
C PRO A 40 -3.41 10.79 -7.43
N ALA A 41 -3.43 9.70 -8.18
CA ALA A 41 -2.65 9.50 -9.40
C ALA A 41 -1.16 9.87 -9.25
N TRP A 42 -0.55 9.48 -8.15
CA TRP A 42 0.88 9.70 -7.90
C TRP A 42 1.77 8.96 -8.91
N LEU A 43 1.39 7.74 -9.29
CA LEU A 43 2.07 6.95 -10.31
C LEU A 43 1.24 6.98 -11.61
N ALA A 44 1.78 7.59 -12.65
CA ALA A 44 1.32 7.42 -14.02
C ALA A 44 1.76 6.06 -14.57
N GLY A 45 1.03 5.48 -15.52
CA GLY A 45 1.35 4.16 -16.09
C GLY A 45 1.31 3.02 -15.09
N ALA A 46 0.51 3.14 -14.04
CA ALA A 46 0.40 2.18 -12.92
C ALA A 46 -0.03 0.77 -13.38
N GLY A 47 -0.72 0.63 -14.52
CA GLY A 47 -1.07 -0.65 -15.12
C GLY A 47 0.14 -1.50 -15.45
N ARG A 48 1.18 -0.89 -16.01
CA ARG A 48 2.45 -1.58 -16.30
C ARG A 48 3.13 -2.10 -15.04
N LEU A 49 3.09 -1.31 -13.95
CA LEU A 49 3.64 -1.76 -12.67
C LEU A 49 2.82 -2.92 -12.12
N PHE A 50 1.48 -2.83 -12.18
CA PHE A 50 0.60 -3.91 -11.71
C PHE A 50 0.91 -5.23 -12.43
N ASP A 51 0.93 -5.23 -13.76
CA ASP A 51 1.19 -6.43 -14.57
C ASP A 51 2.57 -7.01 -14.28
N ALA A 52 3.61 -6.15 -14.23
CA ALA A 52 4.96 -6.59 -13.90
C ALA A 52 5.03 -7.23 -12.50
N LEU A 53 4.36 -6.65 -11.49
CA LEU A 53 4.36 -7.21 -10.15
C LEU A 53 3.60 -8.53 -10.05
N VAL A 54 2.48 -8.66 -10.76
CA VAL A 54 1.73 -9.94 -10.82
C VAL A 54 2.62 -11.06 -11.33
N ASP A 55 3.44 -10.79 -12.34
CA ASP A 55 4.27 -11.78 -13.00
C ASP A 55 5.56 -12.12 -12.22
N VAL A 56 6.24 -11.11 -11.64
CA VAL A 56 7.61 -11.32 -11.11
C VAL A 56 7.65 -11.59 -9.61
N VAL A 57 6.61 -11.17 -8.85
CA VAL A 57 6.62 -11.33 -7.39
C VAL A 57 6.34 -12.78 -7.01
N PRO A 58 7.18 -13.41 -6.18
CA PRO A 58 6.93 -14.77 -5.68
C PRO A 58 5.85 -14.73 -4.59
N TRP A 59 4.62 -14.53 -5.03
CA TRP A 59 3.44 -14.42 -4.17
C TRP A 59 3.25 -15.66 -3.30
N ARG A 60 2.90 -15.46 -2.04
CA ARG A 60 2.66 -16.52 -1.06
C ARG A 60 1.25 -16.45 -0.51
N ALA A 61 0.58 -17.59 -0.48
CA ALA A 61 -0.62 -17.78 0.33
C ALA A 61 -0.17 -18.06 1.76
N GLU A 62 -0.65 -17.27 2.70
CA GLU A 62 -0.35 -17.46 4.13
C GLU A 62 -1.53 -18.14 4.83
N ARG A 63 -1.22 -18.91 5.85
CA ARG A 63 -2.20 -19.45 6.81
C ARG A 63 -1.87 -18.92 8.19
N ARG A 64 -2.87 -18.51 8.92
CA ARG A 64 -2.70 -18.01 10.29
C ARG A 64 -3.57 -18.77 11.26
N GLN A 65 -2.98 -19.05 12.42
CA GLN A 65 -3.75 -19.53 13.55
C GLN A 65 -4.65 -18.38 14.04
N MET A 66 -5.96 -18.60 14.01
CA MET A 66 -6.95 -17.70 14.60
C MET A 66 -7.80 -18.54 15.59
N TYR A 67 -7.62 -18.26 16.88
CA TYR A 67 -8.21 -19.06 17.95
C TYR A 67 -7.83 -20.55 17.77
N ASP A 68 -8.79 -21.45 17.69
CA ASP A 68 -8.58 -22.89 17.58
C ASP A 68 -8.50 -23.41 16.13
N SER A 69 -8.54 -22.54 15.14
CA SER A 69 -8.51 -22.91 13.73
C SER A 69 -7.41 -22.21 12.94
N VAL A 70 -6.88 -22.93 11.93
CA VAL A 70 -5.96 -22.36 10.95
C VAL A 70 -6.80 -21.86 9.76
N VAL A 71 -6.75 -20.57 9.49
CA VAL A 71 -7.49 -19.94 8.39
C VAL A 71 -6.55 -19.44 7.30
N ASP A 72 -7.00 -19.53 6.07
CA ASP A 72 -6.27 -18.94 4.95
C ASP A 72 -6.37 -17.42 5.03
N VAL A 73 -5.23 -16.73 4.86
CA VAL A 73 -5.22 -15.27 4.71
C VAL A 73 -5.81 -14.93 3.35
N PRO A 74 -6.92 -14.19 3.28
CA PRO A 74 -7.64 -13.95 2.03
C PRO A 74 -6.95 -12.86 1.19
N ARG A 75 -5.71 -13.09 0.83
CA ARG A 75 -4.87 -12.37 -0.13
C ARG A 75 -3.54 -13.08 -0.28
N LEU A 76 -2.80 -12.79 -1.34
CA LEU A 76 -1.40 -13.21 -1.45
C LEU A 76 -0.48 -12.10 -0.95
N THR A 77 0.64 -12.47 -0.36
CA THR A 77 1.58 -11.51 0.24
C THR A 77 3.02 -11.80 -0.17
N ARG A 78 3.84 -10.76 -0.12
CA ARG A 78 5.30 -10.85 -0.14
C ARG A 78 5.89 -9.68 0.64
N TYR A 79 6.74 -9.98 1.58
CA TYR A 79 7.48 -8.99 2.37
C TYR A 79 8.93 -8.92 1.90
N TYR A 80 9.47 -7.72 1.82
CA TYR A 80 10.86 -7.41 1.50
C TYR A 80 11.50 -6.68 2.67
N ALA A 81 12.56 -7.26 3.23
CA ALA A 81 13.36 -6.65 4.27
C ALA A 81 14.19 -5.46 3.70
N ALA A 82 14.81 -4.70 4.59
CA ALA A 82 15.53 -3.48 4.21
C ALA A 82 16.70 -3.73 3.26
N ASP A 83 17.34 -4.88 3.38
CA ASP A 83 18.47 -5.34 2.57
C ASP A 83 18.06 -6.15 1.33
N GLU A 84 16.78 -6.47 1.19
CA GLU A 84 16.29 -7.17 0.00
C GLU A 84 16.05 -6.23 -1.17
N THR A 85 16.39 -6.72 -2.36
CA THR A 85 16.10 -5.99 -3.62
C THR A 85 14.59 -6.05 -3.91
N LEU A 86 14.00 -4.88 -4.11
CA LEU A 86 12.59 -4.78 -4.51
C LEU A 86 12.38 -5.33 -5.94
N PRO A 87 11.22 -5.93 -6.23
CA PRO A 87 10.98 -6.67 -7.47
C PRO A 87 10.88 -5.79 -8.72
N HIS A 88 10.76 -4.47 -8.56
CA HIS A 88 10.69 -3.54 -9.68
C HIS A 88 11.40 -2.22 -9.37
N PRO A 89 12.14 -1.60 -10.33
CA PRO A 89 12.85 -0.33 -10.09
C PRO A 89 11.96 0.80 -9.62
N THR A 90 10.74 0.91 -10.15
CA THR A 90 9.76 1.94 -9.74
C THR A 90 9.44 1.89 -8.25
N LEU A 91 9.40 0.71 -7.61
CA LEU A 91 9.18 0.60 -6.16
C LEU A 91 10.37 1.15 -5.37
N ARG A 92 11.60 0.98 -5.87
CA ARG A 92 12.79 1.58 -5.24
C ARG A 92 12.73 3.10 -5.33
N THR A 93 12.47 3.64 -6.53
CA THR A 93 12.33 5.09 -6.73
C THR A 93 11.19 5.66 -5.89
N ALA A 94 10.06 4.95 -5.79
CA ALA A 94 8.94 5.32 -4.93
C ALA A 94 9.36 5.39 -3.44
N ARG A 95 10.07 4.38 -2.94
CA ARG A 95 10.58 4.35 -1.56
C ARG A 95 11.55 5.51 -1.29
N GLU A 96 12.42 5.82 -2.25
CA GLU A 96 13.34 6.96 -2.15
C GLU A 96 12.58 8.28 -2.11
N ALA A 97 11.66 8.53 -3.04
CA ALA A 97 10.85 9.75 -3.10
C ALA A 97 10.01 9.96 -1.82
N LEU A 98 9.39 8.91 -1.29
CA LEU A 98 8.67 8.96 -0.02
C LEU A 98 9.59 9.27 1.15
N SER A 99 10.76 8.62 1.20
CA SER A 99 11.74 8.86 2.25
C SER A 99 12.23 10.31 2.23
N ASP A 100 12.55 10.84 1.06
CA ASP A 100 13.03 12.23 0.93
C ASP A 100 11.93 13.24 1.31
N HIS A 101 10.68 12.96 0.98
CA HIS A 101 9.55 13.82 1.31
C HIS A 101 9.26 13.86 2.82
N TYR A 102 9.25 12.69 3.47
CA TYR A 102 8.80 12.57 4.86
C TYR A 102 9.93 12.51 5.90
N GLN A 103 11.20 12.44 5.50
CA GLN A 103 12.33 12.31 6.42
C GLN A 103 12.40 13.43 7.46
N ALA A 104 12.10 14.67 7.07
CA ALA A 104 12.13 15.80 7.99
C ALA A 104 11.05 15.69 9.10
N GLU A 105 9.90 15.11 8.78
CA GLU A 105 8.79 14.92 9.72
C GLU A 105 8.97 13.65 10.57
N LEU A 106 9.48 12.56 9.97
CA LEU A 106 9.59 11.26 10.62
C LEU A 106 10.92 11.01 11.31
N GLY A 107 11.98 11.70 10.91
CA GLY A 107 13.35 11.47 11.40
C GLY A 107 14.00 10.18 10.87
N GLU A 108 13.33 9.43 9.99
CA GLU A 108 13.83 8.17 9.43
C GLU A 108 13.34 7.94 8.00
N ARG A 109 13.95 6.97 7.32
CA ARG A 109 13.60 6.59 5.95
C ARG A 109 12.73 5.33 5.93
N PHE A 110 11.89 5.19 4.90
CA PHE A 110 11.21 3.93 4.63
C PHE A 110 12.23 2.84 4.27
N ALA A 111 12.22 1.74 5.00
CA ALA A 111 13.22 0.68 4.86
C ALA A 111 12.66 -0.58 4.19
N THR A 112 11.48 -1.01 4.59
CA THR A 112 10.88 -2.29 4.19
C THR A 112 9.71 -2.09 3.24
N ALA A 113 9.28 -3.15 2.56
CA ALA A 113 8.07 -3.12 1.74
C ALA A 113 7.26 -4.42 1.91
N GLY A 114 5.96 -4.26 2.11
CA GLY A 114 4.99 -5.36 2.08
C GLY A 114 4.09 -5.23 0.86
N LEU A 115 4.02 -6.26 0.04
CA LEU A 115 3.14 -6.32 -1.12
C LEU A 115 1.96 -7.23 -0.83
N CYS A 116 0.76 -6.78 -1.17
CA CYS A 116 -0.48 -7.53 -1.01
C CYS A 116 -1.21 -7.59 -2.35
N LEU A 117 -1.47 -8.80 -2.84
CA LEU A 117 -2.28 -9.02 -4.03
C LEU A 117 -3.67 -9.52 -3.62
N TYR A 118 -4.67 -8.73 -3.92
CA TYR A 118 -6.09 -9.07 -3.78
C TYR A 118 -6.59 -9.57 -5.13
N ARG A 119 -6.87 -10.86 -5.23
CA ARG A 119 -7.18 -11.55 -6.50
C ARG A 119 -8.56 -11.19 -7.04
N ASP A 120 -9.49 -10.94 -6.12
CA ASP A 120 -10.88 -10.58 -6.44
C ASP A 120 -11.56 -9.87 -5.24
N GLY A 121 -12.87 -9.59 -5.38
CA GLY A 121 -13.64 -8.90 -4.34
C GLY A 121 -13.85 -9.67 -3.03
N ARG A 122 -13.49 -10.96 -2.97
CA ARG A 122 -13.57 -11.80 -1.76
C ARG A 122 -12.30 -11.68 -0.92
N ASP A 123 -11.18 -11.34 -1.54
CA ASP A 123 -9.93 -11.10 -0.81
C ASP A 123 -10.02 -9.83 0.04
N SER A 124 -9.48 -9.90 1.24
CA SER A 124 -9.61 -8.84 2.24
C SER A 124 -8.44 -8.82 3.23
N VAL A 125 -8.43 -7.81 4.07
CA VAL A 125 -7.59 -7.75 5.26
C VAL A 125 -8.48 -7.44 6.47
N ALA A 126 -8.28 -8.18 7.54
CA ALA A 126 -8.95 -7.92 8.81
C ALA A 126 -8.46 -6.59 9.41
N TRP A 127 -9.29 -5.99 10.26
CA TRP A 127 -8.86 -4.83 11.04
C TRP A 127 -7.60 -5.14 11.85
N HIS A 128 -6.58 -4.34 11.67
CA HIS A 128 -5.29 -4.47 12.36
C HIS A 128 -4.65 -3.09 12.52
N GLY A 129 -3.66 -3.00 13.38
CA GLY A 129 -2.76 -1.87 13.46
C GLY A 129 -1.36 -2.32 13.11
N ASP A 130 -0.64 -1.51 12.36
CA ASP A 130 0.74 -1.80 11.99
C ASP A 130 1.67 -1.52 13.18
N ARG A 131 2.51 -2.50 13.52
CA ARG A 131 3.44 -2.45 14.66
C ARG A 131 4.79 -3.06 14.29
N PHE A 132 5.33 -2.66 13.17
CA PHE A 132 6.57 -3.24 12.67
C PHE A 132 7.77 -2.92 13.60
N GLY A 133 8.04 -3.80 14.55
CA GLY A 133 9.25 -3.76 15.37
C GLY A 133 9.39 -2.57 16.33
N ARG A 134 8.36 -1.74 16.49
CA ARG A 134 8.39 -0.54 17.32
C ARG A 134 7.79 -0.74 18.69
N SER A 135 8.25 0.06 19.66
CA SER A 135 7.66 0.14 21.00
C SER A 135 6.21 0.63 20.92
N ARG A 136 5.46 0.47 22.02
CA ARG A 136 4.07 0.97 22.12
C ARG A 136 3.97 2.49 21.96
N ASP A 137 5.08 3.19 22.18
CA ASP A 137 5.17 4.64 22.30
C ASP A 137 5.81 5.30 21.09
N ALA A 138 6.13 4.53 20.04
CA ALA A 138 6.68 5.05 18.79
C ALA A 138 5.61 5.07 17.69
N ASP A 139 5.46 6.21 17.04
CA ASP A 139 4.60 6.35 15.88
C ASP A 139 5.08 5.47 14.72
N THR A 140 4.14 4.94 13.98
CA THR A 140 4.42 4.13 12.78
C THR A 140 3.86 4.84 11.58
N MET A 141 4.69 5.02 10.56
CA MET A 141 4.23 5.48 9.26
C MET A 141 4.15 4.33 8.27
N VAL A 142 3.07 4.30 7.52
CA VAL A 142 2.84 3.35 6.43
C VAL A 142 2.45 4.14 5.20
N ALA A 143 3.16 3.94 4.09
CA ALA A 143 2.78 4.48 2.80
C ALA A 143 2.27 3.34 1.91
N ILE A 144 1.13 3.54 1.27
CA ILE A 144 0.50 2.55 0.38
C ILE A 144 0.40 3.13 -1.03
N LEU A 145 1.10 2.51 -1.99
CA LEU A 145 0.86 2.75 -3.41
C LEU A 145 -0.17 1.73 -3.90
N SER A 146 -1.34 2.24 -4.29
CA SER A 146 -2.45 1.43 -4.78
C SER A 146 -2.35 1.24 -6.29
N VAL A 147 -2.31 -0.01 -6.75
CA VAL A 147 -2.30 -0.34 -8.17
C VAL A 147 -3.34 -1.42 -8.49
N GLY A 148 -3.93 -1.35 -9.66
CA GLY A 148 -4.99 -2.25 -10.07
C GLY A 148 -6.40 -1.67 -9.84
N SER A 149 -7.40 -2.53 -9.64
CA SER A 149 -8.78 -2.11 -9.45
C SER A 149 -8.97 -1.27 -8.19
N PRO A 150 -9.77 -0.19 -8.22
CA PRO A 150 -10.00 0.66 -7.07
C PRO A 150 -10.52 -0.13 -5.86
N ARG A 151 -10.00 0.22 -4.68
CA ARG A 151 -10.38 -0.41 -3.42
C ARG A 151 -10.43 0.61 -2.29
N ALA A 152 -11.43 0.54 -1.43
CA ALA A 152 -11.52 1.43 -0.30
C ALA A 152 -10.60 1.01 0.85
N LEU A 153 -9.80 1.94 1.35
CA LEU A 153 -9.13 1.85 2.64
C LEU A 153 -10.05 2.40 3.73
N HIS A 154 -10.23 1.65 4.79
CA HIS A 154 -11.03 2.06 5.92
C HIS A 154 -10.14 2.23 7.14
N LEU A 155 -10.26 3.36 7.82
CA LEU A 155 -9.56 3.66 9.08
C LEU A 155 -10.58 3.78 10.23
N ARG A 156 -10.21 3.26 11.40
CA ARG A 156 -11.00 3.43 12.64
C ARG A 156 -10.08 3.52 13.85
N PRO A 157 -10.55 4.08 14.97
CA PRO A 157 -9.81 4.06 16.22
C PRO A 157 -9.45 2.62 16.65
N ARG A 158 -8.34 2.47 17.36
CA ARG A 158 -7.83 1.16 17.78
C ARG A 158 -8.74 0.44 18.79
N ASP A 159 -9.39 1.20 19.64
CA ASP A 159 -10.37 0.72 20.64
C ASP A 159 -11.69 0.25 20.01
N GLY A 160 -11.79 0.34 18.69
CA GLY A 160 -12.96 -0.06 17.92
C GLY A 160 -13.89 1.10 17.60
N GLY A 161 -15.15 0.78 17.33
CA GLY A 161 -16.16 1.78 16.97
C GLY A 161 -16.41 1.87 15.48
N ARG A 162 -17.04 2.97 15.05
CA ARG A 162 -17.38 3.21 13.64
C ARG A 162 -16.13 3.55 12.83
N THR A 163 -16.17 3.24 11.54
CA THR A 163 -15.16 3.74 10.57
C THR A 163 -15.08 5.26 10.66
N ALA A 164 -13.90 5.78 10.99
CA ALA A 164 -13.65 7.21 11.09
C ALA A 164 -13.46 7.84 9.71
N LEU A 165 -12.80 7.12 8.81
CA LEU A 165 -12.52 7.58 7.46
C LEU A 165 -12.59 6.42 6.48
N ARG A 166 -13.15 6.67 5.29
CA ARG A 166 -13.17 5.76 4.16
C ARG A 166 -12.57 6.47 2.96
N LEU A 167 -11.44 5.96 2.48
CA LEU A 167 -10.72 6.49 1.31
C LEU A 167 -10.91 5.55 0.13
N PRO A 168 -11.56 5.96 -0.95
CA PRO A 168 -11.54 5.22 -2.20
C PRO A 168 -10.15 5.39 -2.83
N LEU A 169 -9.32 4.36 -2.77
CA LEU A 169 -8.02 4.37 -3.43
C LEU A 169 -8.17 3.91 -4.87
N GLY A 170 -7.73 4.75 -5.78
CA GLY A 170 -7.70 4.50 -7.21
C GLY A 170 -6.39 3.85 -7.67
N HIS A 171 -6.28 3.71 -8.96
CA HIS A 171 -5.12 3.18 -9.65
C HIS A 171 -4.01 4.23 -9.71
N GLY A 172 -2.85 3.94 -9.10
CA GLY A 172 -1.73 4.87 -9.00
C GLY A 172 -1.81 5.86 -7.83
N ASP A 173 -2.79 5.73 -6.93
CA ASP A 173 -2.91 6.59 -5.75
C ASP A 173 -1.90 6.21 -4.67
N LEU A 174 -1.42 7.23 -3.95
CA LEU A 174 -0.62 7.12 -2.73
C LEU A 174 -1.48 7.54 -1.53
N VAL A 175 -1.39 6.79 -0.47
CA VAL A 175 -1.91 7.15 0.85
C VAL A 175 -0.89 6.81 1.93
#